data_ee19aabd61c03dae0970916181bec2dc
#
_entry.id   ee19aabd61c03dae0970916181bec2dc
#
_cell.length_a   1.000
_cell.length_b   1.000
_cell.length_c   1.000
_cell.angle_alpha   90.00
_cell.angle_beta   90.00
_cell.angle_gamma   90.00
#
_symmetry.space_group_name_H-M   'P 1'
#
loop_
_entity.id
_entity.type
_entity.pdbx_description
1 polymer ?
#
loop_
_entity_poly.entity_id
_entity_poly.type
_entity_poly.pdbx_seq_one_letter_code
_entity_poly.pdbx_strand_id
1 'polypeptide(L)'
;FGARAAAGNSFEDLEQLVRYAHPYHAKVFVTLNTILTDKELEMAEQQIQRYYQMGIDALIVQDMGILKLDLPPIALHASTQADNRTAEKVRFLQNAGFQRVVLARELSLRQIEAIRDHCELELEAFVHGALCVSYSGRCYMSYAACGRSANRGECAQFCRLPYSLLDADGKVLMKDKHLLSLKDLDRSDYLLPMLKAGVTSFKIEGRLKDMDYVKNVTAFYRRKID
;
A
#
# COMPACT_ATOMS: atom_id res chain seq x y z
N PHE A 1 6.39 -5.80 -10.67
CA PHE A 1 7.09 -5.33 -9.44
C PHE A 1 6.12 -4.89 -8.32
N GLY A 2 5.00 -5.58 -8.15
CA GLY A 2 4.03 -5.28 -7.09
C GLY A 2 4.35 -6.00 -5.77
N ALA A 3 3.99 -5.39 -4.63
CA ALA A 3 4.18 -5.96 -3.28
C ALA A 3 3.42 -7.28 -3.02
N ARG A 4 2.72 -7.81 -4.01
CA ARG A 4 2.06 -9.12 -4.02
C ARG A 4 2.20 -9.73 -5.42
N ALA A 5 3.23 -10.51 -5.65
CA ALA A 5 3.51 -11.12 -6.95
C ALA A 5 2.32 -11.95 -7.52
N ALA A 6 1.53 -12.60 -6.64
CA ALA A 6 0.38 -13.40 -7.03
C ALA A 6 -0.86 -12.59 -7.49
N ALA A 7 -0.82 -11.27 -7.45
CA ALA A 7 -1.93 -10.38 -7.84
C ALA A 7 -1.54 -9.44 -8.99
N GLY A 8 -0.71 -9.92 -9.90
CA GLY A 8 -0.31 -9.18 -11.12
C GLY A 8 -1.43 -9.18 -12.16
N ASN A 9 -1.50 -8.09 -12.95
CA ASN A 9 -2.31 -8.00 -14.15
C ASN A 9 -1.39 -7.97 -15.37
N SER A 10 -1.86 -8.49 -16.51
CA SER A 10 -1.15 -8.34 -17.78
C SER A 10 -1.24 -6.89 -18.29
N PHE A 11 -0.43 -6.55 -19.28
CA PHE A 11 -0.53 -5.24 -19.92
C PHE A 11 -1.88 -5.07 -20.65
N GLU A 12 -2.38 -6.14 -21.23
CA GLU A 12 -3.66 -6.20 -21.94
C GLU A 12 -4.83 -5.94 -20.97
N ASP A 13 -4.80 -6.54 -19.77
CA ASP A 13 -5.79 -6.29 -18.72
C ASP A 13 -5.77 -4.83 -18.27
N LEU A 14 -4.58 -4.24 -18.12
CA LEU A 14 -4.43 -2.84 -17.72
C LEU A 14 -4.96 -1.89 -18.80
N GLU A 15 -4.68 -2.15 -20.07
CA GLU A 15 -5.20 -1.33 -21.18
C GLU A 15 -6.73 -1.39 -21.24
N GLN A 16 -7.31 -2.57 -21.10
CA GLN A 16 -8.77 -2.73 -21.02
C GLN A 16 -9.36 -1.98 -19.82
N LEU A 17 -8.71 -2.08 -18.65
CA LEU A 17 -9.14 -1.39 -17.46
C LEU A 17 -9.13 0.13 -17.62
N VAL A 18 -8.07 0.70 -18.21
CA VAL A 18 -7.98 2.15 -18.46
C VAL A 18 -9.10 2.60 -19.39
N ARG A 19 -9.30 1.89 -20.50
CA ARG A 19 -10.39 2.18 -21.47
C ARG A 19 -11.78 2.11 -20.84
N TYR A 20 -11.97 1.20 -19.88
CA TYR A 20 -13.24 1.07 -19.16
C TYR A 20 -13.41 2.14 -18.07
N ALA A 21 -12.35 2.48 -17.33
CA ALA A 21 -12.42 3.35 -16.17
C ALA A 21 -12.56 4.85 -16.53
N HIS A 22 -11.80 5.32 -17.53
CA HIS A 22 -11.71 6.74 -17.86
C HIS A 22 -13.04 7.39 -18.28
N PRO A 23 -13.95 6.74 -19.05
CA PRO A 23 -15.28 7.31 -19.32
C PRO A 23 -16.11 7.60 -18.08
N TYR A 24 -15.82 6.94 -16.95
CA TYR A 24 -16.45 7.17 -15.65
C TYR A 24 -15.64 8.11 -14.75
N HIS A 25 -14.61 8.79 -15.27
CA HIS A 25 -13.67 9.62 -14.52
C HIS A 25 -12.95 8.89 -13.39
N ALA A 26 -12.87 7.56 -13.46
CA ALA A 26 -12.11 6.74 -12.52
C ALA A 26 -10.65 6.62 -12.97
N LYS A 27 -9.72 6.93 -12.07
CA LYS A 27 -8.27 6.85 -12.34
C LYS A 27 -7.73 5.45 -12.10
N VAL A 28 -6.74 5.06 -12.89
CA VAL A 28 -6.05 3.78 -12.79
C VAL A 28 -4.61 3.98 -12.33
N PHE A 29 -4.24 3.41 -11.19
CA PHE A 29 -2.89 3.50 -10.62
C PHE A 29 -2.21 2.14 -10.65
N VAL A 30 -0.96 2.10 -11.10
CA VAL A 30 -0.15 0.88 -11.14
C VAL A 30 0.81 0.85 -9.97
N THR A 31 0.92 -0.31 -9.31
CA THR A 31 1.86 -0.50 -8.20
C THR A 31 3.21 -1.06 -8.70
N LEU A 32 4.27 -0.29 -8.51
CA LEU A 32 5.68 -0.67 -8.64
C LEU A 32 6.33 -0.54 -7.26
N ASN A 33 5.78 -1.24 -6.27
CA ASN A 33 6.04 -0.97 -4.86
C ASN A 33 6.82 -2.09 -4.16
N THR A 34 7.85 -2.58 -4.83
CA THR A 34 8.91 -3.43 -4.27
C THR A 34 10.26 -2.71 -4.35
N ILE A 35 11.22 -3.15 -3.54
CA ILE A 35 12.63 -2.77 -3.71
C ILE A 35 13.15 -3.43 -4.98
N LEU A 36 13.88 -2.69 -5.81
CA LEU A 36 14.39 -3.12 -7.11
C LEU A 36 15.91 -3.34 -7.06
N THR A 37 16.41 -4.26 -7.86
CA THR A 37 17.82 -4.36 -8.21
C THR A 37 18.14 -3.46 -9.40
N ASP A 38 19.42 -3.19 -9.69
CA ASP A 38 19.83 -2.34 -10.81
C ASP A 38 19.26 -2.84 -12.15
N LYS A 39 19.29 -4.17 -12.38
CA LYS A 39 18.68 -4.78 -13.57
C LYS A 39 17.17 -4.60 -13.66
N GLU A 40 16.50 -4.64 -12.51
CA GLU A 40 15.05 -4.43 -12.44
C GLU A 40 14.69 -2.95 -12.64
N LEU A 41 15.58 -2.02 -12.28
CA LEU A 41 15.40 -0.59 -12.57
C LEU A 41 15.36 -0.32 -14.09
N GLU A 42 16.29 -0.91 -14.85
CA GLU A 42 16.28 -0.80 -16.32
C GLU A 42 14.98 -1.34 -16.94
N MET A 43 14.51 -2.49 -16.44
CA MET A 43 13.22 -3.06 -16.86
C MET A 43 12.03 -2.19 -16.44
N ALA A 44 12.09 -1.60 -15.25
CA ALA A 44 11.04 -0.73 -14.72
C ALA A 44 10.88 0.53 -15.59
N GLU A 45 11.98 1.12 -16.07
CA GLU A 45 11.95 2.28 -16.97
C GLU A 45 11.14 1.99 -18.24
N GLN A 46 11.43 0.88 -18.91
CA GLN A 46 10.69 0.46 -20.11
C GLN A 46 9.20 0.21 -19.79
N GLN A 47 8.89 -0.41 -18.66
CA GLN A 47 7.51 -0.63 -18.26
C GLN A 47 6.77 0.68 -17.93
N ILE A 48 7.44 1.63 -17.30
CA ILE A 48 6.87 2.95 -16.97
C ILE A 48 6.51 3.71 -18.25
N GLN A 49 7.37 3.70 -19.26
CA GLN A 49 7.07 4.30 -20.57
C GLN A 49 5.81 3.66 -21.18
N ARG A 50 5.69 2.34 -21.11
CA ARG A 50 4.51 1.63 -21.61
C ARG A 50 3.24 1.96 -20.82
N TYR A 51 3.31 2.03 -19.48
CA TYR A 51 2.18 2.45 -18.64
C TYR A 51 1.71 3.86 -18.96
N TYR A 52 2.63 4.79 -19.18
CA TYR A 52 2.30 6.15 -19.58
C TYR A 52 1.56 6.18 -20.93
N GLN A 53 2.06 5.44 -21.93
CA GLN A 53 1.44 5.34 -23.25
C GLN A 53 0.02 4.72 -23.20
N MET A 54 -0.24 3.83 -22.27
CA MET A 54 -1.56 3.24 -22.03
C MET A 54 -2.53 4.19 -21.35
N GLY A 55 -2.07 5.33 -20.83
CA GLY A 55 -2.91 6.28 -20.07
C GLY A 55 -3.05 5.97 -18.60
N ILE A 56 -2.11 5.22 -17.98
CA ILE A 56 -2.07 5.06 -16.51
C ILE A 56 -1.87 6.43 -15.85
N ASP A 57 -2.70 6.74 -14.86
CA ASP A 57 -2.76 8.07 -14.25
C ASP A 57 -1.65 8.31 -13.22
N ALA A 58 -1.18 7.27 -12.54
CA ALA A 58 -0.09 7.37 -11.57
C ALA A 58 0.57 6.03 -11.27
N LEU A 59 1.81 6.10 -10.75
CA LEU A 59 2.54 4.95 -10.23
C LEU A 59 2.62 5.03 -8.70
N ILE A 60 2.35 3.91 -8.04
CA ILE A 60 2.56 3.78 -6.59
C ILE A 60 3.89 3.06 -6.39
N VAL A 61 4.92 3.79 -5.93
CA VAL A 61 6.31 3.30 -5.90
C VAL A 61 6.86 3.21 -4.48
N GLN A 62 7.84 2.33 -4.28
CA GLN A 62 8.59 2.19 -3.03
C GLN A 62 10.05 2.57 -3.21
N ASP A 63 10.68 2.10 -4.28
CA ASP A 63 12.11 2.29 -4.53
C ASP A 63 12.40 3.70 -5.01
N MET A 64 13.31 4.40 -4.32
CA MET A 64 13.71 5.76 -4.69
C MET A 64 14.62 5.79 -5.92
N GLY A 65 15.21 4.67 -6.33
CA GLY A 65 15.97 4.53 -7.57
C GLY A 65 15.15 4.91 -8.81
N ILE A 66 13.84 4.72 -8.76
CA ILE A 66 12.92 5.15 -9.83
C ILE A 66 13.05 6.65 -10.15
N LEU A 67 13.36 7.49 -9.17
CA LEU A 67 13.56 8.94 -9.37
C LEU A 67 14.80 9.29 -10.20
N LYS A 68 15.66 8.32 -10.49
CA LYS A 68 16.86 8.48 -11.34
C LYS A 68 16.67 8.04 -12.78
N LEU A 69 15.53 7.44 -13.08
CA LEU A 69 15.17 7.00 -14.43
C LEU A 69 14.69 8.19 -15.28
N ASP A 70 14.74 8.05 -16.59
CA ASP A 70 14.12 9.00 -17.52
C ASP A 70 12.61 8.75 -17.57
N LEU A 71 11.90 9.42 -16.67
CA LEU A 71 10.47 9.21 -16.49
C LEU A 71 9.65 10.09 -17.42
N PRO A 72 8.58 9.55 -18.04
CA PRO A 72 7.57 10.38 -18.66
C PRO A 72 6.84 11.22 -17.61
N PRO A 73 6.05 12.24 -18.00
CA PRO A 73 5.32 13.09 -17.04
C PRO A 73 4.13 12.35 -16.41
N ILE A 74 4.43 11.29 -15.65
CA ILE A 74 3.47 10.48 -14.89
C ILE A 74 3.54 10.79 -13.41
N ALA A 75 2.38 10.87 -12.75
CA ALA A 75 2.32 11.16 -11.32
C ALA A 75 2.94 10.01 -10.48
N LEU A 76 3.72 10.37 -9.45
CA LEU A 76 4.31 9.43 -8.50
C LEU A 76 3.62 9.53 -7.14
N HIS A 77 3.15 8.40 -6.65
CA HIS A 77 2.58 8.23 -5.31
C HIS A 77 3.51 7.36 -4.48
N ALA A 78 3.90 7.83 -3.28
CA ALA A 78 4.73 7.04 -2.38
C ALA A 78 3.91 5.91 -1.74
N SER A 79 4.32 4.67 -1.96
CA SER A 79 3.68 3.50 -1.37
C SER A 79 3.77 3.49 0.16
N THR A 80 2.79 2.90 0.83
CA THR A 80 2.88 2.58 2.26
C THR A 80 4.12 1.71 2.59
N GLN A 81 4.62 0.95 1.62
CA GLN A 81 5.84 0.15 1.75
C GLN A 81 7.12 1.00 1.93
N ALA A 82 7.07 2.30 1.64
CA ALA A 82 8.16 3.24 1.90
C ALA A 82 8.24 3.72 3.36
N ASP A 83 7.46 3.13 4.28
CA ASP A 83 7.45 3.44 5.72
C ASP A 83 7.10 4.91 6.02
N ASN A 84 5.96 5.36 5.51
CA ASN A 84 5.53 6.76 5.59
C ASN A 84 4.84 7.05 6.93
N ARG A 85 5.62 7.17 8.02
CA ARG A 85 5.14 7.31 9.39
C ARG A 85 5.44 8.64 10.05
N THR A 86 6.34 9.44 9.50
CA THR A 86 6.79 10.69 10.14
C THR A 86 6.66 11.89 9.20
N ALA A 87 6.52 13.06 9.78
CA ALA A 87 6.46 14.33 9.03
C ALA A 87 7.72 14.56 8.20
N GLU A 88 8.90 14.24 8.74
CA GLU A 88 10.19 14.40 8.07
C GLU A 88 10.24 13.51 6.82
N LYS A 89 9.79 12.26 6.93
CA LYS A 89 9.75 11.34 5.79
C LYS A 89 8.80 11.85 4.69
N VAL A 90 7.62 12.32 5.07
CA VAL A 90 6.64 12.84 4.11
C VAL A 90 7.13 14.13 3.46
N ARG A 91 7.77 15.03 4.21
CA ARG A 91 8.42 16.23 3.65
C ARG A 91 9.53 15.86 2.67
N PHE A 92 10.36 14.86 3.00
CA PHE A 92 11.37 14.37 2.07
C PHE A 92 10.74 13.90 0.75
N LEU A 93 9.65 13.14 0.81
CA LEU A 93 8.96 12.67 -0.38
C LEU A 93 8.34 13.82 -1.19
N GLN A 94 7.79 14.83 -0.52
CA GLN A 94 7.32 16.06 -1.17
C GLN A 94 8.44 16.74 -1.95
N ASN A 95 9.59 16.94 -1.32
CA ASN A 95 10.75 17.56 -1.95
C ASN A 95 11.36 16.71 -3.08
N ALA A 96 11.15 15.40 -3.03
CA ALA A 96 11.55 14.47 -4.08
C ALA A 96 10.58 14.42 -5.28
N GLY A 97 9.47 15.19 -5.25
CA GLY A 97 8.55 15.35 -6.38
C GLY A 97 7.34 14.41 -6.38
N PHE A 98 7.08 13.70 -5.27
CA PHE A 98 5.85 12.93 -5.15
C PHE A 98 4.62 13.85 -5.04
N GLN A 99 3.49 13.42 -5.59
CA GLN A 99 2.20 14.15 -5.54
C GLN A 99 1.28 13.62 -4.44
N ARG A 100 1.44 12.34 -4.05
CA ARG A 100 0.62 11.68 -3.02
C ARG A 100 1.47 10.76 -2.17
N VAL A 101 1.09 10.62 -0.91
CA VAL A 101 1.70 9.66 0.03
C VAL A 101 0.63 8.74 0.60
N VAL A 102 0.82 7.43 0.44
CA VAL A 102 0.02 6.42 1.14
C VAL A 102 0.62 6.22 2.53
N LEU A 103 -0.07 6.69 3.53
CA LEU A 103 0.37 6.64 4.93
C LEU A 103 0.48 5.20 5.46
N ALA A 104 1.32 5.00 6.44
CA ALA A 104 1.40 3.74 7.16
C ALA A 104 0.09 3.44 7.91
N ARG A 105 -0.31 2.16 7.95
CA ARG A 105 -1.61 1.73 8.50
C ARG A 105 -1.72 1.90 10.01
N GLU A 106 -0.58 1.87 10.68
CA GLU A 106 -0.44 1.94 12.13
C GLU A 106 -0.55 3.35 12.72
N LEU A 107 -0.74 4.38 11.90
CA LEU A 107 -0.84 5.76 12.38
C LEU A 107 -2.17 6.06 13.08
N SER A 108 -2.08 6.78 14.19
CA SER A 108 -3.20 7.42 14.86
C SER A 108 -3.60 8.73 14.15
N LEU A 109 -4.81 9.23 14.41
CA LEU A 109 -5.27 10.53 13.88
C LEU A 109 -4.31 11.68 14.24
N ARG A 110 -3.85 11.76 15.49
CA ARG A 110 -2.85 12.77 15.93
C ARG A 110 -1.56 12.75 15.12
N GLN A 111 -1.08 11.56 14.76
CA GLN A 111 0.12 11.43 13.92
C GLN A 111 -0.16 11.86 12.48
N ILE A 112 -1.37 11.62 11.96
CA ILE A 112 -1.76 12.08 10.63
C ILE A 112 -1.87 13.61 10.62
N GLU A 113 -2.49 14.22 11.62
CA GLU A 113 -2.55 15.67 11.81
C GLU A 113 -1.14 16.28 11.85
N ALA A 114 -0.24 15.72 12.67
CA ALA A 114 1.15 16.18 12.74
C ALA A 114 1.90 16.06 11.40
N ILE A 115 1.59 15.06 10.58
CA ILE A 115 2.13 14.95 9.23
C ILE A 115 1.54 16.05 8.34
N ARG A 116 0.22 16.27 8.40
CA ARG A 116 -0.47 17.29 7.60
C ARG A 116 0.08 18.69 7.84
N ASP A 117 0.37 19.04 9.09
CA ASP A 117 0.93 20.35 9.48
C ASP A 117 2.29 20.66 8.82
N HIS A 118 2.96 19.63 8.27
CA HIS A 118 4.32 19.74 7.73
C HIS A 118 4.43 19.40 6.24
N CYS A 119 3.33 19.12 5.54
CA CYS A 119 3.36 18.82 4.12
C CYS A 119 2.06 19.24 3.43
N GLU A 120 2.13 19.46 2.12
CA GLU A 120 0.99 19.83 1.28
C GLU A 120 0.56 18.70 0.33
N LEU A 121 1.24 17.54 0.38
CA LEU A 121 0.89 16.39 -0.45
C LEU A 121 -0.53 15.89 -0.20
N GLU A 122 -1.11 15.25 -1.20
CA GLU A 122 -2.31 14.44 -0.97
C GLU A 122 -1.98 13.27 -0.02
N LEU A 123 -2.74 13.15 1.06
CA LEU A 123 -2.60 12.06 2.01
C LEU A 123 -3.64 10.98 1.73
N GLU A 124 -3.17 9.77 1.45
CA GLU A 124 -4.01 8.58 1.30
C GLU A 124 -3.84 7.66 2.52
N ALA A 125 -4.93 7.19 3.10
CA ALA A 125 -4.89 6.30 4.24
C ALA A 125 -5.83 5.10 4.08
N PHE A 126 -5.41 3.94 4.59
CA PHE A 126 -6.26 2.76 4.59
C PHE A 126 -7.42 2.93 5.57
N VAL A 127 -8.62 2.58 5.09
CA VAL A 127 -9.87 2.62 5.87
C VAL A 127 -10.50 1.25 6.06
N HIS A 128 -10.15 0.25 5.23
CA HIS A 128 -10.74 -1.09 5.30
C HIS A 128 -9.79 -2.19 4.86
N GLY A 129 -9.97 -3.37 5.47
CA GLY A 129 -9.35 -4.63 5.06
C GLY A 129 -8.17 -5.07 5.90
N ALA A 130 -7.41 -6.04 5.40
CA ALA A 130 -6.39 -6.73 6.17
C ALA A 130 -5.25 -5.81 6.66
N LEU A 131 -4.91 -5.97 7.96
CA LEU A 131 -3.78 -5.29 8.59
C LEU A 131 -2.53 -6.17 8.59
N CYS A 132 -1.37 -5.52 8.55
CA CYS A 132 -0.07 -6.13 8.80
C CYS A 132 0.32 -5.91 10.27
N VAL A 133 0.86 -6.93 10.94
CA VAL A 133 1.36 -6.83 12.32
C VAL A 133 2.69 -6.08 12.40
N SER A 134 3.43 -6.03 11.29
CA SER A 134 4.70 -5.32 11.19
C SER A 134 4.50 -3.85 10.81
N TYR A 135 5.48 -3.03 11.12
CA TYR A 135 5.60 -1.71 10.49
C TYR A 135 5.64 -1.83 8.97
N SER A 136 4.97 -0.88 8.31
CA SER A 136 4.81 -0.86 6.86
C SER A 136 6.17 -0.86 6.15
N GLY A 137 6.41 -1.88 5.30
CA GLY A 137 7.66 -2.02 4.55
C GLY A 137 8.87 -2.54 5.35
N ARG A 138 8.70 -2.99 6.61
CA ARG A 138 9.79 -3.43 7.49
C ARG A 138 9.64 -4.86 8.01
N CYS A 139 8.94 -5.73 7.30
CA CYS A 139 8.79 -7.11 7.71
C CYS A 139 9.90 -8.00 7.16
N TYR A 140 10.66 -8.64 8.06
CA TYR A 140 11.70 -9.61 7.72
C TYR A 140 11.34 -11.05 8.13
N MET A 141 10.14 -11.29 8.64
CA MET A 141 9.73 -12.60 9.18
C MET A 141 9.79 -13.71 8.12
N SER A 142 9.28 -13.43 6.91
CA SER A 142 9.33 -14.41 5.82
C SER A 142 10.77 -14.69 5.37
N TYR A 143 11.62 -13.66 5.35
CA TYR A 143 13.02 -13.82 4.98
C TYR A 143 13.77 -14.70 5.99
N ALA A 144 13.60 -14.41 7.27
CA ALA A 144 14.23 -15.20 8.35
C ALA A 144 13.74 -16.64 8.40
N ALA A 145 12.45 -16.89 8.09
CA ALA A 145 11.85 -18.22 8.20
C ALA A 145 12.07 -19.11 6.95
N CYS A 146 12.09 -18.52 5.75
CA CYS A 146 12.14 -19.31 4.50
C CYS A 146 12.85 -18.61 3.32
N GLY A 147 13.61 -17.55 3.55
CA GLY A 147 14.35 -16.82 2.52
C GLY A 147 13.50 -15.94 1.58
N ARG A 148 12.18 -15.88 1.76
CA ARG A 148 11.27 -15.09 0.93
C ARG A 148 11.15 -13.66 1.46
N SER A 149 11.37 -12.66 0.61
CA SER A 149 11.30 -11.26 1.05
C SER A 149 9.90 -10.67 0.92
N ALA A 150 9.26 -10.35 2.05
CA ALA A 150 7.98 -9.65 2.07
C ALA A 150 8.07 -8.24 1.43
N ASN A 151 9.24 -7.59 1.49
CA ASN A 151 9.51 -6.28 0.91
C ASN A 151 9.73 -6.35 -0.61
N ARG A 152 9.83 -7.57 -1.16
CA ARG A 152 9.92 -7.85 -2.61
C ARG A 152 8.68 -8.61 -3.14
N GLY A 153 7.56 -8.53 -2.42
CA GLY A 153 6.28 -9.11 -2.86
C GLY A 153 6.05 -10.58 -2.47
N GLU A 154 7.01 -11.23 -1.79
CA GLU A 154 6.99 -12.67 -1.50
C GLU A 154 6.61 -13.00 -0.05
N CYS A 155 5.72 -12.21 0.56
CA CYS A 155 5.26 -12.45 1.92
C CYS A 155 4.64 -13.85 2.08
N ALA A 156 5.20 -14.68 2.95
CA ALA A 156 4.72 -16.03 3.23
C ALA A 156 3.62 -16.07 4.31
N GLN A 157 3.24 -14.92 4.87
CA GLN A 157 2.14 -14.77 5.83
C GLN A 157 2.31 -15.58 7.12
N PHE A 158 3.51 -15.79 7.62
CA PHE A 158 3.76 -16.47 8.90
C PHE A 158 2.97 -15.88 10.06
N CYS A 159 2.70 -14.56 10.07
CA CYS A 159 1.86 -13.94 11.09
C CYS A 159 0.39 -14.43 11.09
N ARG A 160 -0.02 -15.22 10.10
CA ARG A 160 -1.38 -15.82 9.99
C ARG A 160 -1.42 -17.27 10.46
N LEU A 161 -0.27 -17.86 10.83
CA LEU A 161 -0.20 -19.22 11.33
C LEU A 161 -0.57 -19.28 12.82
N PRO A 162 -1.03 -20.44 13.32
CA PRO A 162 -1.20 -20.66 14.75
C PRO A 162 0.16 -20.79 15.45
N TYR A 163 0.25 -20.23 16.65
CA TYR A 163 1.42 -20.26 17.52
C TYR A 163 1.04 -20.69 18.94
N SER A 164 2.00 -21.30 19.64
CA SER A 164 1.90 -21.50 21.08
C SER A 164 2.74 -20.46 21.81
N LEU A 165 2.17 -19.83 22.85
CA LEU A 165 2.87 -18.90 23.74
C LEU A 165 3.37 -19.69 24.95
N LEU A 166 4.68 -19.55 25.20
CA LEU A 166 5.32 -20.13 26.37
C LEU A 166 5.84 -19.02 27.29
N ASP A 167 5.89 -19.29 28.60
CA ASP A 167 6.61 -18.43 29.54
C ASP A 167 8.13 -18.70 29.52
N ALA A 168 8.88 -18.02 30.39
CA ALA A 168 10.33 -18.14 30.46
C ALA A 168 10.81 -19.56 30.86
N ASP A 169 9.97 -20.32 31.57
CA ASP A 169 10.23 -21.67 32.04
C ASP A 169 9.79 -22.76 31.03
N GLY A 170 9.26 -22.33 29.87
CA GLY A 170 8.81 -23.23 28.80
C GLY A 170 7.39 -23.79 29.00
N LYS A 171 6.65 -23.33 30.00
CA LYS A 171 5.26 -23.70 30.25
C LYS A 171 4.35 -23.06 29.20
N VAL A 172 3.48 -23.85 28.60
CA VAL A 172 2.51 -23.37 27.60
C VAL A 172 1.42 -22.52 28.28
N LEU A 173 1.36 -21.23 27.93
CA LEU A 173 0.33 -20.28 28.35
C LEU A 173 -0.87 -20.30 27.41
N MET A 174 -0.62 -20.38 26.08
CA MET A 174 -1.65 -20.53 25.04
C MET A 174 -1.16 -21.50 23.99
N LYS A 175 -2.04 -22.37 23.48
CA LYS A 175 -1.71 -23.35 22.46
C LYS A 175 -2.51 -23.13 21.19
N ASP A 176 -1.84 -23.20 20.04
CA ASP A 176 -2.41 -23.20 18.69
C ASP A 176 -3.39 -22.03 18.45
N LYS A 177 -2.93 -20.80 18.76
CA LYS A 177 -3.68 -19.56 18.56
C LYS A 177 -3.03 -18.66 17.49
N HIS A 178 -3.86 -17.93 16.76
CA HIS A 178 -3.39 -16.95 15.77
C HIS A 178 -2.93 -15.64 16.45
N LEU A 179 -1.90 -15.74 17.29
CA LEU A 179 -1.47 -14.67 18.21
C LEU A 179 -0.99 -13.40 17.49
N LEU A 180 -0.47 -13.52 16.27
CA LEU A 180 0.05 -12.40 15.47
C LEU A 180 -0.93 -11.95 14.38
N SER A 181 -2.08 -12.61 14.24
CA SER A 181 -3.07 -12.27 13.23
C SER A 181 -4.01 -11.19 13.71
N LEU A 182 -3.82 -9.97 13.22
CA LEU A 182 -4.71 -8.86 13.54
C LEU A 182 -6.08 -9.06 12.88
N LYS A 183 -7.12 -8.49 13.49
CA LYS A 183 -8.43 -8.32 12.86
C LYS A 183 -8.32 -7.35 11.69
N ASP A 184 -9.23 -7.46 10.72
CA ASP A 184 -9.29 -6.51 9.62
C ASP A 184 -9.64 -5.11 10.13
N LEU A 185 -9.09 -4.10 9.46
CA LEU A 185 -9.37 -2.70 9.72
C LEU A 185 -10.78 -2.36 9.29
N ASP A 186 -11.50 -1.63 10.11
CA ASP A 186 -12.72 -0.91 9.74
C ASP A 186 -12.66 0.49 10.36
N ARG A 187 -12.57 1.50 9.51
CA ARG A 187 -12.58 2.93 9.87
C ARG A 187 -13.80 3.65 9.29
N SER A 188 -14.87 2.93 8.99
CA SER A 188 -16.05 3.49 8.35
C SER A 188 -16.72 4.62 9.17
N ASP A 189 -16.60 4.58 10.49
CA ASP A 189 -17.12 5.64 11.38
C ASP A 189 -16.11 6.77 11.65
N TYR A 190 -14.89 6.66 11.10
CA TYR A 190 -13.81 7.62 11.28
C TYR A 190 -13.50 8.46 10.04
N LEU A 191 -14.32 8.38 8.97
CA LEU A 191 -14.07 9.09 7.70
C LEU A 191 -14.00 10.60 7.90
N LEU A 192 -14.97 11.18 8.61
CA LEU A 192 -14.97 12.61 8.91
C LEU A 192 -13.80 13.06 9.78
N PRO A 193 -13.45 12.37 10.90
CA PRO A 193 -12.22 12.65 11.63
C PRO A 193 -10.95 12.56 10.77
N MET A 194 -10.85 11.56 9.90
CA MET A 194 -9.71 11.42 8.99
C MET A 194 -9.64 12.54 7.95
N LEU A 195 -10.77 12.95 7.40
CA LEU A 195 -10.85 14.09 6.48
C LEU A 195 -10.39 15.39 7.18
N LYS A 196 -10.83 15.63 8.42
CA LYS A 196 -10.39 16.78 9.24
C LYS A 196 -8.90 16.73 9.55
N ALA A 197 -8.34 15.53 9.73
CA ALA A 197 -6.89 15.31 9.89
C ALA A 197 -6.09 15.49 8.58
N GLY A 198 -6.76 15.80 7.46
CA GLY A 198 -6.14 16.10 6.17
C GLY A 198 -6.01 14.93 5.21
N VAL A 199 -6.64 13.78 5.49
CA VAL A 199 -6.71 12.66 4.53
C VAL A 199 -7.70 13.00 3.44
N THR A 200 -7.27 12.95 2.19
CA THR A 200 -8.10 13.26 1.01
C THR A 200 -8.42 12.05 0.15
N SER A 201 -7.73 10.92 0.40
CA SER A 201 -7.94 9.67 -0.32
C SER A 201 -8.10 8.49 0.66
N PHE A 202 -9.19 7.76 0.55
CA PHE A 202 -9.51 6.60 1.40
C PHE A 202 -9.24 5.31 0.64
N LYS A 203 -8.35 4.46 1.18
CA LYS A 203 -7.91 3.23 0.54
C LYS A 203 -8.54 1.99 1.16
N ILE A 204 -9.15 1.18 0.31
CA ILE A 204 -9.69 -0.14 0.68
C ILE A 204 -8.67 -1.21 0.26
N GLU A 205 -8.27 -2.09 1.18
CA GLU A 205 -7.46 -3.26 0.85
C GLU A 205 -8.38 -4.39 0.35
N GLY A 206 -8.30 -4.67 -0.94
CA GLY A 206 -9.14 -5.68 -1.59
C GLY A 206 -8.34 -6.68 -2.42
N ARG A 207 -7.01 -6.60 -2.40
CA ARG A 207 -6.12 -7.44 -3.18
C ARG A 207 -6.26 -8.89 -2.80
N LEU A 208 -6.52 -9.86 -3.32
CA LEU A 208 -6.81 -11.26 -2.94
C LEU A 208 -8.22 -11.47 -2.35
N LYS A 209 -9.09 -10.49 -2.49
CA LYS A 209 -10.51 -10.65 -2.21
C LYS A 209 -11.27 -10.90 -3.51
N ASP A 210 -12.45 -11.48 -3.41
CA ASP A 210 -13.33 -11.67 -4.57
C ASP A 210 -13.98 -10.35 -5.03
N MET A 211 -14.57 -10.39 -6.21
CA MET A 211 -15.21 -9.23 -6.83
C MET A 211 -16.40 -8.71 -6.01
N ASP A 212 -17.14 -9.59 -5.37
CA ASP A 212 -18.32 -9.20 -4.58
C ASP A 212 -17.92 -8.47 -3.31
N TYR A 213 -16.83 -8.91 -2.66
CA TYR A 213 -16.24 -8.14 -1.55
C TYR A 213 -15.86 -6.73 -1.99
N VAL A 214 -15.12 -6.59 -3.10
CA VAL A 214 -14.66 -5.27 -3.59
C VAL A 214 -15.85 -4.37 -3.91
N LYS A 215 -16.85 -4.87 -4.61
CA LYS A 215 -18.07 -4.11 -4.96
C LYS A 215 -18.84 -3.66 -3.72
N ASN A 216 -19.12 -4.59 -2.81
CA ASN A 216 -19.93 -4.33 -1.63
C ASN A 216 -19.25 -3.34 -0.67
N VAL A 217 -17.95 -3.53 -0.39
CA VAL A 217 -17.20 -2.63 0.49
C VAL A 217 -17.07 -1.25 -0.15
N THR A 218 -16.76 -1.16 -1.43
CA THR A 218 -16.67 0.14 -2.13
C THR A 218 -18.00 0.86 -2.13
N ALA A 219 -19.12 0.18 -2.43
CA ALA A 219 -20.46 0.75 -2.38
C ALA A 219 -20.85 1.20 -0.96
N PHE A 220 -20.45 0.45 0.07
CA PHE A 220 -20.70 0.83 1.46
C PHE A 220 -19.98 2.13 1.83
N TYR A 221 -18.67 2.24 1.53
CA TYR A 221 -17.91 3.46 1.79
C TYR A 221 -18.41 4.64 0.94
N ARG A 222 -18.78 4.40 -0.32
CA ARG A 222 -19.35 5.46 -1.19
C ARG A 222 -20.59 6.08 -0.56
N ARG A 223 -21.54 5.26 -0.11
CA ARG A 223 -22.76 5.75 0.58
C ARG A 223 -22.50 6.48 1.90
N LYS A 224 -21.36 6.21 2.55
CA LYS A 224 -20.98 6.93 3.77
C LYS A 224 -20.31 8.28 3.48
N ILE A 225 -19.78 8.47 2.29
CA ILE A 225 -19.11 9.71 1.86
C ILE A 225 -20.11 10.68 1.22
N ASP A 226 -21.09 10.18 0.46
CA ASP A 226 -22.19 10.95 -0.14
C ASP A 226 -23.19 11.42 0.90
#